data_275936ab234a500668dd6f38a6de0c82
#
_entry.id   275936ab234a500668dd6f38a6de0c82
#
_cell.length_a   1.000
_cell.length_b   1.000
_cell.length_c   1.000
_cell.angle_alpha   90.00
_cell.angle_beta   90.00
_cell.angle_gamma   90.00
#
_symmetry.space_group_name_H-M   'P 1'
#
loop_
_entity.id
_entity.type
_entity.pdbx_description
1 polymer ?
#
loop_
_entity_poly.entity_id
_entity_poly.type
_entity_poly.pdbx_seq_one_letter_code
_entity_poly.pdbx_strand_id
1 'polypeptide(L)'
;MKKIYSILFLLIVVCLGFSSCSDDDVVKTQLEAPAISSDITKATSLSFNWQPVAGATQYAYELYDANDNRVLGDMTSGTTLIATGLEPTTTYTLKVWAYAALTGDKSTSPIATLTATTTAQTPLANPVPSASSANGGVTITWPEVENATGYSYHYQDADGKEVSGQTETNSVLLTGLAIGEYTIYI
;
A
#
# COMPACT_ATOMS: atom_id res chain seq x y z
N MET A 1 -33.55 -65.50 11.54
CA MET A 1 -34.36 -64.83 12.59
C MET A 1 -33.44 -64.43 13.71
N LYS A 2 -33.00 -63.17 13.74
CA LYS A 2 -32.19 -62.60 14.84
C LYS A 2 -33.05 -61.56 15.58
N LYS A 3 -33.31 -61.81 16.85
CA LYS A 3 -34.08 -60.96 17.73
C LYS A 3 -33.20 -59.77 18.16
N ILE A 4 -33.66 -58.53 17.95
CA ILE A 4 -33.05 -57.31 18.43
C ILE A 4 -33.68 -56.99 19.79
N TYR A 5 -32.90 -56.99 20.86
CA TYR A 5 -33.31 -56.51 22.16
C TYR A 5 -33.03 -55.03 22.27
N SER A 6 -34.13 -54.25 22.38
CA SER A 6 -34.07 -52.83 22.69
C SER A 6 -33.87 -52.70 24.24
N ILE A 7 -32.72 -52.16 24.65
CA ILE A 7 -32.45 -51.83 26.05
C ILE A 7 -32.81 -50.34 26.23
N LEU A 8 -33.94 -50.11 26.90
CA LEU A 8 -34.36 -48.80 27.35
C LEU A 8 -33.55 -48.42 28.60
N PHE A 9 -32.60 -47.48 28.43
CA PHE A 9 -31.80 -46.96 29.54
C PHE A 9 -32.56 -45.77 30.15
N LEU A 10 -33.20 -45.99 31.28
CA LEU A 10 -33.87 -44.93 32.09
C LEU A 10 -32.78 -44.18 32.87
N LEU A 11 -32.37 -42.99 32.37
CA LEU A 11 -31.43 -42.14 33.09
C LEU A 11 -32.18 -41.30 34.12
N ILE A 12 -32.05 -41.66 35.38
CA ILE A 12 -32.53 -40.84 36.50
C ILE A 12 -31.53 -39.68 36.68
N VAL A 13 -31.91 -38.47 36.26
CA VAL A 13 -31.15 -37.25 36.53
C VAL A 13 -31.47 -36.79 37.95
N VAL A 14 -30.53 -37.00 38.85
CA VAL A 14 -30.54 -36.41 40.20
C VAL A 14 -30.11 -34.94 40.04
N CYS A 15 -31.07 -34.03 40.12
CA CYS A 15 -30.79 -32.61 40.21
C CYS A 15 -30.18 -32.27 41.58
N LEU A 16 -28.86 -32.34 41.70
CA LEU A 16 -28.14 -31.64 42.76
C LEU A 16 -28.07 -30.18 42.37
N GLY A 17 -28.79 -29.33 43.10
CA GLY A 17 -28.76 -27.89 42.94
C GLY A 17 -27.36 -27.32 43.22
N PHE A 18 -26.63 -27.06 42.17
CA PHE A 18 -25.52 -26.11 42.24
C PHE A 18 -26.12 -24.72 42.04
N SER A 19 -26.10 -23.94 43.10
CA SER A 19 -26.26 -22.47 43.00
C SER A 19 -25.10 -21.98 42.16
N SER A 20 -25.28 -21.94 40.83
CA SER A 20 -24.38 -21.30 39.93
C SER A 20 -24.52 -19.80 40.17
N CYS A 21 -23.46 -19.15 40.62
CA CYS A 21 -23.26 -17.75 40.43
C CYS A 21 -23.64 -17.42 38.98
N SER A 22 -24.65 -16.58 38.77
CA SER A 22 -24.92 -16.01 37.49
C SER A 22 -23.82 -14.96 37.24
N ASP A 23 -22.70 -15.41 36.64
CA ASP A 23 -21.97 -14.51 35.77
C ASP A 23 -22.99 -14.15 34.67
N ASP A 24 -23.50 -12.94 34.74
CA ASP A 24 -24.23 -12.34 33.62
C ASP A 24 -23.23 -12.27 32.45
N ASP A 25 -23.13 -13.36 31.69
CA ASP A 25 -22.49 -13.36 30.39
C ASP A 25 -23.27 -12.39 29.50
N VAL A 26 -22.84 -11.11 29.54
CA VAL A 26 -23.37 -10.08 28.65
C VAL A 26 -23.04 -10.54 27.23
N VAL A 27 -24.03 -11.11 26.56
CA VAL A 27 -23.91 -11.48 25.14
C VAL A 27 -23.69 -10.20 24.34
N LYS A 28 -22.43 -9.90 24.04
CA LYS A 28 -22.07 -8.72 23.25
C LYS A 28 -22.55 -8.89 21.81
N THR A 29 -23.28 -7.91 21.30
CA THR A 29 -23.63 -7.84 19.88
C THR A 29 -22.38 -7.56 19.05
N GLN A 30 -22.11 -8.38 18.04
CA GLN A 30 -20.98 -8.16 17.16
C GLN A 30 -21.17 -6.90 16.28
N LEU A 31 -20.11 -6.12 16.08
CA LEU A 31 -20.11 -5.02 15.10
C LEU A 31 -20.24 -5.59 13.69
N GLU A 32 -20.83 -4.79 12.78
CA GLU A 32 -20.83 -5.10 11.35
C GLU A 32 -19.41 -5.01 10.76
N ALA A 33 -19.15 -5.81 9.72
CA ALA A 33 -17.88 -5.72 8.99
C ALA A 33 -17.79 -4.37 8.25
N PRO A 34 -16.62 -3.69 8.23
CA PRO A 34 -16.43 -2.48 7.45
C PRO A 34 -16.67 -2.73 5.94
N ALA A 35 -17.45 -1.87 5.27
CA ALA A 35 -17.61 -1.92 3.83
C ALA A 35 -16.46 -1.15 3.17
N ILE A 36 -15.50 -1.88 2.58
CA ILE A 36 -14.27 -1.32 2.01
C ILE A 36 -14.45 -1.03 0.52
N SER A 37 -13.90 0.09 0.06
CA SER A 37 -13.72 0.45 -1.36
C SER A 37 -12.29 0.92 -1.62
N SER A 38 -11.85 0.88 -2.89
CA SER A 38 -10.59 1.49 -3.33
C SER A 38 -10.89 2.55 -4.40
N ASP A 39 -10.33 3.76 -4.23
CA ASP A 39 -10.65 4.90 -5.11
C ASP A 39 -9.51 5.23 -6.07
N ILE A 40 -8.27 5.23 -5.61
CA ILE A 40 -7.11 5.65 -6.38
C ILE A 40 -6.12 4.50 -6.45
N THR A 41 -5.79 4.09 -7.68
CA THR A 41 -4.71 3.16 -7.96
C THR A 41 -3.65 3.88 -8.80
N LYS A 42 -2.42 3.91 -8.29
CA LYS A 42 -1.23 4.42 -9.00
C LYS A 42 -0.18 3.32 -9.07
N ALA A 43 0.92 3.58 -9.76
CA ALA A 43 2.00 2.61 -9.89
C ALA A 43 2.60 2.19 -8.53
N THR A 44 2.69 3.11 -7.58
CA THR A 44 3.35 2.87 -6.29
C THR A 44 2.48 3.23 -5.09
N SER A 45 1.16 3.43 -5.29
CA SER A 45 0.24 3.74 -4.19
C SER A 45 -1.18 3.26 -4.46
N LEU A 46 -1.87 2.90 -3.37
CA LEU A 46 -3.28 2.54 -3.33
C LEU A 46 -3.98 3.37 -2.27
N SER A 47 -5.20 3.80 -2.54
CA SER A 47 -6.08 4.44 -1.57
C SER A 47 -7.30 3.57 -1.31
N PHE A 48 -7.58 3.34 -0.03
CA PHE A 48 -8.71 2.56 0.44
C PHE A 48 -9.57 3.42 1.38
N ASN A 49 -10.86 3.23 1.29
CA ASN A 49 -11.83 3.84 2.18
C ASN A 49 -12.79 2.78 2.70
N TRP A 50 -13.34 2.98 3.89
CA TRP A 50 -14.43 2.15 4.40
C TRP A 50 -15.50 3.00 5.08
N GLN A 51 -16.71 2.49 5.11
CA GLN A 51 -17.81 3.19 5.77
C GLN A 51 -17.67 3.08 7.29
N PRO A 52 -18.00 4.16 8.03
CA PRO A 52 -18.05 4.12 9.48
C PRO A 52 -19.01 3.02 9.98
N VAL A 53 -18.54 2.20 10.91
CA VAL A 53 -19.32 1.13 11.54
C VAL A 53 -19.97 1.65 12.82
N ALA A 54 -21.29 1.50 12.94
CA ALA A 54 -22.03 2.00 14.09
C ALA A 54 -21.62 1.32 15.40
N GLY A 55 -21.06 2.11 16.33
CA GLY A 55 -20.52 1.64 17.60
C GLY A 55 -19.05 1.27 17.58
N ALA A 56 -18.37 1.41 16.45
CA ALA A 56 -16.91 1.30 16.39
C ALA A 56 -16.26 2.54 16.99
N THR A 57 -15.16 2.34 17.70
CA THR A 57 -14.30 3.41 18.23
C THR A 57 -12.98 3.51 17.50
N GLN A 58 -12.52 2.41 16.91
CA GLN A 58 -11.27 2.30 16.17
C GLN A 58 -11.39 1.18 15.12
N TYR A 59 -10.46 1.19 14.17
CA TYR A 59 -10.26 0.15 13.18
C TYR A 59 -8.82 -0.34 13.25
N ALA A 60 -8.61 -1.62 13.05
CA ALA A 60 -7.30 -2.13 12.69
C ALA A 60 -7.31 -2.50 11.21
N TYR A 61 -6.17 -2.33 10.58
CA TYR A 61 -5.97 -2.71 9.19
C TYR A 61 -4.61 -3.38 8.99
N GLU A 62 -4.56 -4.25 8.02
CA GLU A 62 -3.34 -4.91 7.56
C GLU A 62 -3.38 -5.02 6.04
N LEU A 63 -2.28 -4.66 5.39
CA LEU A 63 -2.08 -4.79 3.94
C LEU A 63 -1.05 -5.89 3.68
N TYR A 64 -1.38 -6.78 2.78
CA TYR A 64 -0.54 -7.92 2.37
C TYR A 64 -0.21 -7.85 0.89
N ASP A 65 0.98 -8.31 0.50
CA ASP A 65 1.34 -8.51 -0.88
C ASP A 65 0.76 -9.82 -1.46
N ALA A 66 1.06 -10.12 -2.72
CA ALA A 66 0.59 -11.33 -3.40
C ALA A 66 1.18 -12.65 -2.82
N ASN A 67 2.20 -12.56 -1.96
CA ASN A 67 2.85 -13.70 -1.30
C ASN A 67 2.41 -13.86 0.16
N ASP A 68 1.32 -13.17 0.57
CA ASP A 68 0.85 -13.10 1.96
C ASP A 68 1.86 -12.49 2.95
N ASN A 69 2.84 -11.72 2.48
CA ASN A 69 3.70 -10.94 3.37
C ASN A 69 2.98 -9.67 3.79
N ARG A 70 2.98 -9.39 5.09
CA ARG A 70 2.42 -8.15 5.62
C ARG A 70 3.32 -6.97 5.25
N VAL A 71 2.79 -6.05 4.46
CA VAL A 71 3.48 -4.84 3.99
C VAL A 71 3.38 -3.73 5.01
N LEU A 72 2.18 -3.52 5.55
CA LEU A 72 1.91 -2.52 6.58
C LEU A 72 0.69 -2.92 7.42
N GLY A 73 0.51 -2.27 8.55
CA GLY A 73 -0.68 -2.44 9.37
C GLY A 73 -0.57 -1.64 10.66
N ASP A 74 -1.70 -1.08 11.08
CA ASP A 74 -1.81 -0.23 12.26
C ASP A 74 -3.27 -0.15 12.74
N MET A 75 -3.50 0.65 13.76
CA MET A 75 -4.82 1.05 14.25
C MET A 75 -5.10 2.52 13.93
N THR A 76 -6.35 2.83 13.63
CA THR A 76 -6.80 4.19 13.30
C THR A 76 -8.24 4.44 13.77
N SER A 77 -8.56 5.68 14.09
CA SER A 77 -9.95 6.13 14.24
C SER A 77 -10.55 6.64 12.93
N GLY A 78 -9.71 6.80 11.90
CA GLY A 78 -10.14 7.21 10.56
C GLY A 78 -10.72 6.05 9.74
N THR A 79 -11.23 6.39 8.58
CA THR A 79 -11.86 5.45 7.63
C THR A 79 -11.17 5.45 6.27
N THR A 80 -9.91 5.89 6.23
CA THR A 80 -9.12 5.99 5.00
C THR A 80 -7.71 5.47 5.24
N LEU A 81 -7.15 4.76 4.28
CA LEU A 81 -5.76 4.33 4.22
C LEU A 81 -5.18 4.73 2.87
N ILE A 82 -4.05 5.43 2.89
CA ILE A 82 -3.22 5.66 1.69
C ILE A 82 -1.91 4.88 1.90
N ALA A 83 -1.76 3.80 1.15
CA ALA A 83 -0.54 2.99 1.12
C ALA A 83 0.37 3.51 0.01
N THR A 84 1.63 3.80 0.34
CA THR A 84 2.66 4.31 -0.60
C THR A 84 3.90 3.43 -0.58
N GLY A 85 4.78 3.60 -1.58
CA GLY A 85 6.00 2.78 -1.69
C GLY A 85 5.72 1.33 -2.10
N LEU A 86 4.59 1.11 -2.77
CA LEU A 86 4.19 -0.19 -3.27
C LEU A 86 4.88 -0.52 -4.61
N GLU A 87 5.04 -1.81 -4.90
CA GLU A 87 5.55 -2.27 -6.19
C GLU A 87 4.50 -2.09 -7.30
N PRO A 88 4.91 -1.65 -8.51
CA PRO A 88 4.00 -1.54 -9.66
C PRO A 88 3.42 -2.90 -10.07
N THR A 89 2.26 -2.89 -10.73
CA THR A 89 1.58 -4.09 -11.28
C THR A 89 1.41 -5.23 -10.27
N THR A 90 1.34 -4.89 -8.99
CA THR A 90 1.28 -5.85 -7.89
C THR A 90 -0.08 -5.78 -7.19
N THR A 91 -0.67 -6.96 -6.94
CA THR A 91 -1.93 -7.08 -6.22
C THR A 91 -1.68 -7.10 -4.71
N TYR A 92 -2.44 -6.30 -4.00
CA TYR A 92 -2.42 -6.21 -2.54
C TYR A 92 -3.78 -6.54 -1.97
N THR A 93 -3.78 -7.15 -0.79
CA THR A 93 -4.99 -7.52 -0.04
C THR A 93 -5.06 -6.71 1.24
N LEU A 94 -6.06 -5.84 1.35
CA LEU A 94 -6.36 -5.12 2.57
C LEU A 94 -7.34 -5.93 3.42
N LYS A 95 -7.04 -6.05 4.72
CA LYS A 95 -7.92 -6.56 5.76
C LYS A 95 -8.23 -5.44 6.73
N VAL A 96 -9.51 -5.23 7.06
CA VAL A 96 -9.96 -4.21 8.03
C VAL A 96 -10.99 -4.81 8.97
N TRP A 97 -10.89 -4.48 10.25
CA TRP A 97 -11.92 -4.83 11.24
C TRP A 97 -12.11 -3.71 12.25
N ALA A 98 -13.31 -3.60 12.78
CA ALA A 98 -13.71 -2.56 13.70
C ALA A 98 -13.66 -3.03 15.16
N TYR A 99 -13.18 -2.18 16.06
CA TYR A 99 -13.22 -2.38 17.51
C TYR A 99 -14.32 -1.53 18.15
N ALA A 100 -15.06 -2.14 19.05
CA ALA A 100 -15.97 -1.45 19.96
C ALA A 100 -15.24 -0.92 21.20
N ALA A 101 -15.89 -0.05 21.96
CA ALA A 101 -15.41 0.32 23.30
C ALA A 101 -15.31 -0.92 24.22
N LEU A 102 -14.24 -1.02 25.02
CA LEU A 102 -14.01 -2.16 25.91
C LEU A 102 -15.13 -2.35 26.95
N THR A 103 -15.74 -1.25 27.38
CA THR A 103 -16.82 -1.23 28.39
C THR A 103 -18.22 -1.32 27.77
N GLY A 104 -18.31 -1.44 26.44
CA GLY A 104 -19.58 -1.49 25.72
C GLY A 104 -20.18 -2.89 25.63
N ASP A 105 -21.39 -2.96 25.12
CA ASP A 105 -22.17 -4.16 24.83
C ASP A 105 -21.86 -4.81 23.47
N LYS A 106 -20.86 -4.28 22.74
CA LYS A 106 -20.48 -4.74 21.40
C LYS A 106 -19.12 -5.41 21.41
N SER A 107 -18.96 -6.41 20.55
CA SER A 107 -17.68 -7.09 20.28
C SER A 107 -17.10 -6.64 18.94
N THR A 108 -15.83 -6.98 18.69
CA THR A 108 -15.12 -6.70 17.44
C THR A 108 -15.87 -7.23 16.21
N SER A 109 -15.82 -6.52 15.11
CA SER A 109 -16.44 -6.95 13.84
C SER A 109 -15.76 -8.18 13.23
N PRO A 110 -16.41 -8.83 12.27
CA PRO A 110 -15.73 -9.71 11.33
C PRO A 110 -14.68 -8.90 10.52
N ILE A 111 -13.68 -9.61 9.97
CA ILE A 111 -12.67 -9.03 9.09
C ILE A 111 -13.30 -8.81 7.71
N ALA A 112 -13.27 -7.58 7.22
CA ALA A 112 -13.53 -7.27 5.82
C ALA A 112 -12.24 -7.37 5.02
N THR A 113 -12.33 -7.78 3.75
CA THR A 113 -11.18 -7.96 2.87
C THR A 113 -11.48 -7.36 1.51
N LEU A 114 -10.50 -6.62 0.95
CA LEU A 114 -10.56 -6.09 -0.41
C LEU A 114 -9.19 -6.24 -1.07
N THR A 115 -9.18 -6.66 -2.34
CA THR A 115 -7.97 -6.69 -3.17
C THR A 115 -7.95 -5.49 -4.12
N ALA A 116 -6.76 -4.91 -4.33
CA ALA A 116 -6.53 -3.89 -5.33
C ALA A 116 -5.14 -4.09 -5.96
N THR A 117 -4.99 -3.71 -7.24
CA THR A 117 -3.74 -3.88 -7.97
C THR A 117 -3.19 -2.51 -8.35
N THR A 118 -1.92 -2.25 -8.09
CA THR A 118 -1.22 -1.05 -8.54
C THR A 118 -1.11 -1.05 -10.07
N THR A 119 -1.09 0.14 -10.68
CA THR A 119 -0.91 0.27 -12.13
C THR A 119 0.53 0.03 -12.55
N ALA A 120 0.76 -0.12 -13.85
CA ALA A 120 2.11 -0.13 -14.40
C ALA A 120 2.79 1.23 -14.17
N GLN A 121 4.09 1.22 -13.91
CA GLN A 121 4.89 2.44 -13.92
C GLN A 121 5.10 2.88 -15.36
N THR A 122 4.70 4.11 -15.67
CA THR A 122 4.99 4.72 -16.97
C THR A 122 6.44 5.22 -16.93
N PRO A 123 7.33 4.77 -17.84
CA PRO A 123 8.67 5.34 -17.94
C PRO A 123 8.58 6.85 -18.22
N LEU A 124 9.54 7.60 -17.72
CA LEU A 124 9.67 9.01 -18.08
C LEU A 124 9.98 9.13 -19.59
N ALA A 125 9.50 10.20 -20.20
CA ALA A 125 9.87 10.52 -21.57
C ALA A 125 11.38 10.78 -21.66
N ASN A 126 12.01 10.41 -22.78
CA ASN A 126 13.41 10.72 -22.99
C ASN A 126 13.54 12.24 -23.26
N PRO A 127 14.47 12.93 -22.59
CA PRO A 127 14.79 14.31 -22.91
C PRO A 127 15.24 14.44 -24.37
N VAL A 128 14.86 15.54 -25.04
CA VAL A 128 15.34 15.85 -26.39
C VAL A 128 16.25 17.10 -26.28
N PRO A 129 17.57 16.90 -26.12
CA PRO A 129 18.49 18.00 -25.88
C PRO A 129 18.76 18.82 -27.13
N SER A 130 19.05 20.10 -26.91
CA SER A 130 19.61 21.04 -27.90
C SER A 130 20.85 21.70 -27.31
N ALA A 131 21.84 21.99 -28.15
CA ALA A 131 23.09 22.58 -27.75
C ALA A 131 23.26 24.00 -28.36
N SER A 132 23.81 24.92 -27.56
CA SER A 132 24.25 26.22 -28.01
C SER A 132 25.63 26.55 -27.47
N SER A 133 26.55 27.02 -28.32
CA SER A 133 27.90 27.43 -27.95
C SER A 133 28.01 28.91 -27.74
N ALA A 134 28.57 29.36 -26.61
CA ALA A 134 28.86 30.75 -26.34
C ALA A 134 30.02 30.88 -25.34
N ASN A 135 30.94 31.82 -25.61
CA ASN A 135 31.97 32.28 -24.66
C ASN A 135 32.81 31.17 -24.00
N GLY A 136 33.23 30.15 -24.76
CA GLY A 136 34.11 29.08 -24.25
C GLY A 136 33.40 27.97 -23.51
N GLY A 137 32.10 27.86 -23.65
CA GLY A 137 31.29 26.79 -23.10
C GLY A 137 30.20 26.34 -24.07
N VAL A 138 29.59 25.22 -23.77
CA VAL A 138 28.40 24.70 -24.45
C VAL A 138 27.28 24.55 -23.43
N THR A 139 26.19 25.24 -23.70
CA THR A 139 24.97 25.09 -22.93
C THR A 139 24.08 24.05 -23.60
N ILE A 140 23.74 23.00 -22.86
CA ILE A 140 22.79 21.99 -23.27
C ILE A 140 21.48 22.27 -22.56
N THR A 141 20.37 22.30 -23.31
CA THR A 141 19.03 22.50 -22.77
C THR A 141 18.09 21.46 -23.33
N TRP A 142 17.09 21.09 -22.56
CA TRP A 142 16.03 20.16 -22.98
C TRP A 142 14.69 20.61 -22.39
N PRO A 143 13.55 20.24 -23.01
CA PRO A 143 12.24 20.46 -22.42
C PRO A 143 12.11 19.75 -21.08
N GLU A 144 11.37 20.32 -20.15
CA GLU A 144 11.04 19.68 -18.89
C GLU A 144 10.32 18.34 -19.14
N VAL A 145 10.77 17.29 -18.46
CA VAL A 145 10.13 15.96 -18.51
C VAL A 145 9.18 15.83 -17.34
N GLU A 146 7.91 15.61 -17.64
CA GLU A 146 6.86 15.50 -16.64
C GLU A 146 7.21 14.40 -15.60
N ASN A 147 7.10 14.73 -14.32
CA ASN A 147 7.43 13.88 -13.17
C ASN A 147 8.94 13.55 -13.00
N ALA A 148 9.84 14.15 -13.77
CA ALA A 148 11.26 14.06 -13.49
C ALA A 148 11.61 14.90 -12.25
N THR A 149 12.44 14.37 -11.35
CA THR A 149 12.96 15.08 -10.18
C THR A 149 14.38 15.58 -10.38
N GLY A 150 15.02 15.19 -11.48
CA GLY A 150 16.36 15.58 -11.87
C GLY A 150 16.82 14.82 -13.10
N TYR A 151 17.98 15.17 -13.60
CA TYR A 151 18.57 14.63 -14.82
C TYR A 151 20.01 14.23 -14.54
N SER A 152 20.48 13.16 -15.17
CA SER A 152 21.88 12.81 -15.25
C SER A 152 22.36 12.99 -16.67
N TYR A 153 23.61 13.42 -16.82
CA TYR A 153 24.26 13.53 -18.12
C TYR A 153 25.64 12.90 -18.12
N HIS A 154 26.06 12.43 -19.26
CA HIS A 154 27.41 11.94 -19.45
C HIS A 154 27.91 12.21 -20.89
N TYR A 155 29.21 12.37 -21.03
CA TYR A 155 29.91 12.52 -22.31
C TYR A 155 31.34 12.04 -22.18
N GLN A 156 32.03 11.80 -23.31
CA GLN A 156 33.44 11.55 -23.31
C GLN A 156 34.21 12.85 -23.64
N ASP A 157 35.27 13.13 -22.87
CA ASP A 157 36.16 14.24 -23.15
C ASP A 157 37.12 13.93 -24.34
N ALA A 158 37.98 14.89 -24.69
CA ALA A 158 38.92 14.76 -25.81
C ALA A 158 39.91 13.59 -25.66
N ASP A 159 40.16 13.13 -24.46
CA ASP A 159 41.04 12.00 -24.13
C ASP A 159 40.25 10.66 -24.05
N GLY A 160 38.96 10.69 -24.34
CA GLY A 160 38.09 9.52 -24.29
C GLY A 160 37.66 9.12 -22.88
N LYS A 161 37.91 9.96 -21.88
CA LYS A 161 37.47 9.74 -20.50
C LYS A 161 36.01 10.12 -20.33
N GLU A 162 35.24 9.28 -19.69
CA GLU A 162 33.85 9.55 -19.37
C GLU A 162 33.72 10.61 -18.26
N VAL A 163 32.92 11.62 -18.52
CA VAL A 163 32.55 12.67 -17.59
C VAL A 163 31.05 12.61 -17.38
N SER A 164 30.60 12.59 -16.14
CA SER A 164 29.19 12.53 -15.78
C SER A 164 28.84 13.56 -14.71
N GLY A 165 27.56 13.94 -14.65
CA GLY A 165 27.04 14.86 -13.65
C GLY A 165 25.53 14.72 -13.49
N GLN A 166 24.98 15.46 -12.52
CA GLN A 166 23.55 15.54 -12.25
C GLN A 166 23.12 17.00 -12.15
N THR A 167 21.87 17.26 -12.49
CA THR A 167 21.23 18.58 -12.36
C THR A 167 19.75 18.43 -12.06
N GLU A 168 19.19 19.32 -11.26
CA GLU A 168 17.76 19.42 -11.01
C GLU A 168 17.04 20.30 -12.02
N THR A 169 17.81 21.03 -12.86
CA THR A 169 17.29 21.90 -13.91
C THR A 169 17.35 21.21 -15.27
N ASN A 170 16.59 21.71 -16.22
CA ASN A 170 16.55 21.24 -17.60
C ASN A 170 17.66 21.86 -18.48
N SER A 171 18.79 22.20 -17.87
CA SER A 171 19.96 22.75 -18.56
C SER A 171 21.27 22.44 -17.83
N VAL A 172 22.36 22.36 -18.59
CA VAL A 172 23.71 22.26 -18.06
C VAL A 172 24.67 23.11 -18.90
N LEU A 173 25.58 23.83 -18.24
CA LEU A 173 26.67 24.54 -18.88
C LEU A 173 27.95 23.71 -18.74
N LEU A 174 28.50 23.26 -19.86
CA LEU A 174 29.78 22.55 -19.93
C LEU A 174 30.88 23.54 -20.30
N THR A 175 31.90 23.65 -19.48
CA THR A 175 33.05 24.56 -19.68
C THR A 175 34.35 23.77 -19.75
N GLY A 176 35.39 24.42 -20.32
CA GLY A 176 36.72 23.76 -20.42
C GLY A 176 36.77 22.64 -21.44
N LEU A 177 35.80 22.56 -22.34
CA LEU A 177 35.82 21.62 -23.45
C LEU A 177 36.92 22.00 -24.46
N ALA A 178 37.72 21.01 -24.92
CA ALA A 178 38.63 21.19 -26.06
C ALA A 178 37.81 21.35 -27.34
N ILE A 179 38.49 21.83 -28.40
CA ILE A 179 37.84 21.90 -29.73
C ILE A 179 37.64 20.48 -30.25
N GLY A 180 36.41 20.11 -30.55
CA GLY A 180 36.06 18.79 -31.02
C GLY A 180 34.56 18.53 -31.09
N GLU A 181 34.19 17.33 -31.54
CA GLU A 181 32.81 16.84 -31.49
C GLU A 181 32.61 16.05 -30.21
N TYR A 182 31.46 16.26 -29.57
CA TYR A 182 31.07 15.56 -28.35
C TYR A 182 29.68 14.95 -28.52
N THR A 183 29.52 13.73 -28.08
CA THR A 183 28.21 13.10 -27.93
C THR A 183 27.82 13.15 -26.47
N ILE A 184 26.70 13.83 -26.19
CA ILE A 184 26.19 14.03 -24.84
C ILE A 184 24.88 13.27 -24.71
N TYR A 185 24.77 12.51 -23.64
CA TYR A 185 23.57 11.78 -23.27
C TYR A 185 22.94 12.44 -22.02
N ILE A 186 21.61 12.57 -22.04
CA ILE A 186 20.82 13.10 -20.92
C ILE A 186 19.86 12.02 -20.45
#